data_e6e6b08d8221e25ab7b9cd51a03ef4ba
#
_entry.id   e6e6b08d8221e25ab7b9cd51a03ef4ba
#
_cell.length_a   1.000
_cell.length_b   1.000
_cell.length_c   1.000
_cell.angle_alpha   90.00
_cell.angle_beta   90.00
_cell.angle_gamma   90.00
#
_symmetry.space_group_name_H-M   'P 1'
#
loop_
_entity.id
_entity.type
_entity.pdbx_description
1 polymer ?
#
loop_
_entity_poly.entity_id
_entity_poly.type
_entity_poly.pdbx_seq_one_letter_code
_entity_poly.pdbx_strand_id
1 'polypeptide(L)'
;MNWSELNMSEDSVKVFQELIERKEKLESSKRFRVIYLVFTGCLALFFAYSFYRTVMVGSGGNTMAMLDALFSDKKMLYTLALSVAAMLFTKNVLYRVEKAKKKYDTLREETIDRLEYSWSFHMSQEMRDQLSSYMKERHDINLRYKG
;
A
#
# COMPACT_ATOMS: atom_id res chain seq x y z
N MET A 1 -26.67 -8.78 4.37
CA MET A 1 -26.78 -9.09 5.81
C MET A 1 -27.05 -7.79 6.53
N ASN A 2 -28.14 -7.70 7.23
CA ASN A 2 -28.51 -6.48 7.96
C ASN A 2 -27.88 -6.58 9.35
N TRP A 3 -27.07 -5.61 9.74
CA TRP A 3 -26.40 -5.59 11.05
C TRP A 3 -27.38 -5.65 12.24
N SER A 4 -28.63 -5.24 12.02
CA SER A 4 -29.72 -5.30 13.01
C SER A 4 -30.18 -6.73 13.33
N GLU A 5 -29.94 -7.70 12.43
CA GLU A 5 -30.33 -9.11 12.63
C GLU A 5 -29.35 -9.86 13.56
N LEU A 6 -28.16 -9.33 13.75
CA LEU A 6 -27.11 -9.95 14.57
C LEU A 6 -27.20 -9.59 16.06
N ASN A 7 -28.18 -8.80 16.46
CA ASN A 7 -28.38 -8.38 17.86
C ASN A 7 -27.08 -7.87 18.55
N MET A 8 -26.19 -7.27 17.73
CA MET A 8 -24.88 -6.76 18.17
C MET A 8 -25.04 -5.38 18.81
N SER A 9 -24.16 -5.09 19.78
CA SER A 9 -24.07 -3.74 20.33
C SER A 9 -23.67 -2.76 19.23
N GLU A 10 -24.14 -1.54 19.32
CA GLU A 10 -23.84 -0.46 18.36
C GLU A 10 -22.33 -0.22 18.22
N ASP A 11 -21.59 -0.41 19.31
CA ASP A 11 -20.13 -0.29 19.33
C ASP A 11 -19.45 -1.42 18.56
N SER A 12 -19.98 -2.63 18.61
CA SER A 12 -19.45 -3.77 17.83
C SER A 12 -19.62 -3.53 16.34
N VAL A 13 -20.77 -3.02 15.92
CA VAL A 13 -21.05 -2.69 14.51
C VAL A 13 -20.08 -1.62 14.01
N LYS A 14 -19.81 -0.58 14.82
CA LYS A 14 -18.84 0.48 14.47
C LYS A 14 -17.42 -0.07 14.25
N VAL A 15 -16.98 -1.02 15.07
CA VAL A 15 -15.65 -1.65 14.91
C VAL A 15 -15.57 -2.41 13.58
N PHE A 16 -16.61 -3.17 13.18
CA PHE A 16 -16.60 -3.86 11.89
C PHE A 16 -16.65 -2.89 10.71
N GLN A 17 -17.44 -1.82 10.81
CA GLN A 17 -17.45 -0.79 9.77
C GLN A 17 -16.09 -0.13 9.62
N GLU A 18 -15.44 0.22 10.72
CA GLU A 18 -14.09 0.76 10.71
C GLU A 18 -13.06 -0.21 10.11
N LEU A 19 -13.20 -1.50 10.39
CA LEU A 19 -12.33 -2.54 9.84
C LEU A 19 -12.49 -2.65 8.31
N ILE A 20 -13.72 -2.61 7.81
CA ILE A 20 -14.03 -2.59 6.37
C ILE A 20 -13.43 -1.35 5.71
N GLU A 21 -13.66 -0.18 6.29
CA GLU A 21 -13.14 1.08 5.76
C GLU A 21 -11.60 1.09 5.71
N ARG A 22 -10.93 0.58 6.74
CA ARG A 22 -9.47 0.44 6.75
C ARG A 22 -8.97 -0.55 5.70
N LYS A 23 -9.70 -1.65 5.46
CA LYS A 23 -9.38 -2.60 4.39
C LYS A 23 -9.48 -1.96 3.02
N GLU A 24 -10.57 -1.25 2.73
CA GLU A 24 -10.78 -0.56 1.45
C GLU A 24 -9.70 0.50 1.21
N LYS A 25 -9.34 1.26 2.23
CA LYS A 25 -8.26 2.25 2.17
C LYS A 25 -6.90 1.60 1.91
N LEU A 26 -6.65 0.44 2.51
CA LEU A 26 -5.43 -0.34 2.26
C LEU A 26 -5.38 -0.83 0.81
N GLU A 27 -6.48 -1.41 0.29
CA GLU A 27 -6.55 -1.93 -1.08
C GLU A 27 -6.40 -0.80 -2.12
N SER A 28 -7.04 0.34 -1.89
CA SER A 28 -6.84 1.53 -2.71
C SER A 28 -5.37 1.97 -2.72
N SER A 29 -4.75 2.05 -1.53
CA SER A 29 -3.35 2.43 -1.40
C SER A 29 -2.39 1.44 -2.10
N LYS A 30 -2.68 0.14 -2.07
CA LYS A 30 -1.90 -0.88 -2.78
C LYS A 30 -1.97 -0.72 -4.30
N ARG A 31 -3.13 -0.39 -4.86
CA ARG A 31 -3.27 -0.12 -6.31
C ARG A 31 -2.41 1.06 -6.73
N PHE A 32 -2.46 2.16 -6.01
CA PHE A 32 -1.61 3.32 -6.27
C PHE A 32 -0.13 2.97 -6.17
N ARG A 33 0.28 2.15 -5.20
CA ARG A 33 1.67 1.69 -5.06
C ARG A 33 2.20 1.07 -6.35
N VAL A 34 1.44 0.17 -6.96
CA VAL A 34 1.85 -0.52 -8.20
C VAL A 34 2.04 0.49 -9.33
N ILE A 35 1.11 1.41 -9.51
CA ILE A 35 1.19 2.46 -10.54
C ILE A 35 2.46 3.30 -10.38
N TYR A 36 2.75 3.76 -9.15
CA TYR A 36 3.94 4.56 -8.88
C TYR A 36 5.24 3.77 -9.07
N LEU A 37 5.28 2.50 -8.69
CA LEU A 37 6.45 1.65 -8.92
C LEU A 37 6.73 1.45 -10.41
N VAL A 38 5.71 1.17 -11.20
CA VAL A 38 5.85 1.02 -12.66
C VAL A 38 6.30 2.33 -13.29
N PHE A 39 5.66 3.45 -12.93
CA PHE A 39 6.03 4.76 -13.45
C PHE A 39 7.48 5.13 -13.13
N THR A 40 7.89 4.97 -11.87
CA THR A 40 9.28 5.25 -11.44
C THR A 40 10.28 4.32 -12.12
N GLY A 41 9.92 3.04 -12.30
CA GLY A 41 10.75 2.08 -13.03
C GLY A 41 10.96 2.48 -14.49
N CYS A 42 9.90 2.86 -15.20
CA CYS A 42 9.98 3.33 -16.58
C CYS A 42 10.84 4.60 -16.69
N LEU A 43 10.68 5.53 -15.74
CA LEU A 43 11.45 6.78 -15.72
C LEU A 43 12.94 6.52 -15.45
N ALA A 44 13.26 5.59 -14.55
CA ALA A 44 14.63 5.17 -14.27
C ALA A 44 15.30 4.50 -15.48
N LEU A 45 14.57 3.63 -16.18
CA LEU A 45 15.06 3.00 -17.43
C LEU A 45 15.28 4.03 -18.52
N PHE A 46 14.38 4.98 -18.68
CA PHE A 46 14.52 6.07 -19.65
C PHE A 46 15.76 6.94 -19.33
N PHE A 47 15.96 7.26 -18.05
CA PHE A 47 17.15 8.00 -17.62
C PHE A 47 18.42 7.18 -17.88
N ALA A 48 18.45 5.90 -17.52
CA ALA A 48 19.61 5.03 -17.75
C ALA A 48 19.96 4.93 -19.23
N TYR A 49 18.98 4.77 -20.12
CA TYR A 49 19.18 4.75 -21.56
C TYR A 49 19.74 6.09 -22.08
N SER A 50 19.14 7.21 -21.66
CA SER A 50 19.60 8.55 -22.05
C SER A 50 21.01 8.82 -21.56
N PHE A 51 21.31 8.45 -20.32
CA PHE A 51 22.65 8.56 -19.73
C PHE A 51 23.68 7.73 -20.52
N TYR A 52 23.36 6.47 -20.80
CA TYR A 52 24.27 5.61 -21.59
C TYR A 52 24.56 6.24 -22.95
N ARG A 53 23.55 6.65 -23.70
CA ARG A 53 23.68 7.19 -25.05
C ARG A 53 24.43 8.53 -25.08
N THR A 54 24.08 9.46 -24.19
CA THR A 54 24.60 10.83 -24.24
C THR A 54 25.95 10.97 -23.50
N VAL A 55 26.07 10.31 -22.36
CA VAL A 55 27.25 10.48 -21.49
C VAL A 55 28.28 9.42 -21.77
N MET A 56 27.94 8.13 -21.75
CA MET A 56 28.96 7.06 -21.90
C MET A 56 29.48 6.98 -23.34
N VAL A 57 28.58 6.94 -24.32
CA VAL A 57 28.98 6.83 -25.73
C VAL A 57 29.60 8.15 -26.22
N GLY A 58 29.04 9.30 -25.83
CA GLY A 58 29.50 10.61 -26.28
C GLY A 58 30.89 11.04 -25.69
N SER A 59 31.23 10.54 -24.50
CA SER A 59 32.49 10.94 -23.83
C SER A 59 33.71 10.06 -24.15
N GLY A 60 33.50 8.95 -24.87
CA GLY A 60 34.59 8.01 -25.21
C GLY A 60 35.32 7.43 -23.99
N GLY A 61 34.70 7.41 -22.80
CA GLY A 61 35.27 6.87 -21.56
C GLY A 61 36.08 7.87 -20.73
N ASN A 62 36.15 9.13 -21.13
CA ASN A 62 36.82 10.16 -20.36
C ASN A 62 35.92 10.71 -19.25
N THR A 63 36.33 10.55 -17.98
CA THR A 63 35.51 10.89 -16.78
C THR A 63 35.20 12.40 -16.72
N MET A 64 36.12 13.28 -17.12
CA MET A 64 35.87 14.72 -17.14
C MET A 64 34.86 15.10 -18.22
N ALA A 65 34.96 14.49 -19.41
CA ALA A 65 33.99 14.68 -20.49
C ALA A 65 32.60 14.14 -20.11
N MET A 66 32.53 13.05 -19.31
CA MET A 66 31.28 12.55 -18.77
C MET A 66 30.60 13.53 -17.83
N LEU A 67 31.35 14.12 -16.91
CA LEU A 67 30.83 15.15 -16.00
C LEU A 67 30.36 16.39 -16.75
N ASP A 68 31.19 16.87 -17.71
CA ASP A 68 30.81 18.00 -18.53
C ASP A 68 29.54 17.75 -19.34
N ALA A 69 29.43 16.59 -20.00
CA ALA A 69 28.21 16.19 -20.72
C ALA A 69 26.98 16.12 -19.82
N LEU A 70 27.13 15.62 -18.58
CA LEU A 70 26.04 15.54 -17.62
C LEU A 70 25.51 16.92 -17.19
N PHE A 71 26.44 17.89 -16.94
CA PHE A 71 26.06 19.20 -16.43
C PHE A 71 25.76 20.22 -17.55
N SER A 72 26.30 20.03 -18.73
CA SER A 72 26.06 20.92 -19.88
C SER A 72 24.73 20.65 -20.56
N ASP A 73 24.24 19.42 -20.53
CA ASP A 73 22.94 19.07 -21.12
C ASP A 73 21.80 19.32 -20.11
N LYS A 74 21.08 20.42 -20.29
CA LYS A 74 19.92 20.79 -19.48
C LYS A 74 18.86 19.68 -19.43
N LYS A 75 18.67 18.92 -20.52
CA LYS A 75 17.68 17.80 -20.56
C LYS A 75 18.10 16.68 -19.62
N MET A 76 19.40 16.37 -19.54
CA MET A 76 19.92 15.37 -18.61
C MET A 76 19.72 15.78 -17.17
N LEU A 77 19.98 17.03 -16.81
CA LEU A 77 19.73 17.56 -15.47
C LEU A 77 18.26 17.48 -15.09
N TYR A 78 17.35 17.85 -15.99
CA TYR A 78 15.91 17.75 -15.72
C TYR A 78 15.44 16.30 -15.56
N THR A 79 15.91 15.37 -16.40
CA THR A 79 15.54 13.94 -16.27
C THR A 79 16.10 13.33 -15.00
N LEU A 80 17.31 13.69 -14.60
CA LEU A 80 17.90 13.30 -13.32
C LEU A 80 17.06 13.80 -12.14
N ALA A 81 16.79 15.10 -12.10
CA ALA A 81 15.99 15.71 -11.03
C ALA A 81 14.60 15.08 -10.93
N LEU A 82 13.95 14.86 -12.07
CA LEU A 82 12.63 14.21 -12.13
C LEU A 82 12.69 12.76 -11.63
N SER A 83 13.74 12.00 -11.99
CA SER A 83 13.92 10.62 -11.52
C SER A 83 14.13 10.56 -10.01
N VAL A 84 14.95 11.45 -9.45
CA VAL A 84 15.16 11.56 -8.00
C VAL A 84 13.86 11.93 -7.29
N ALA A 85 13.13 12.92 -7.78
CA ALA A 85 11.85 13.34 -7.22
C ALA A 85 10.83 12.17 -7.24
N ALA A 86 10.73 11.43 -8.35
CA ALA A 86 9.87 10.27 -8.47
C ALA A 86 10.23 9.16 -7.48
N MET A 87 11.53 8.88 -7.26
CA MET A 87 11.99 7.92 -6.26
C MET A 87 11.60 8.32 -4.84
N LEU A 88 11.79 9.59 -4.47
CA LEU A 88 11.41 10.11 -3.15
C LEU A 88 9.90 10.02 -2.93
N PHE A 89 9.12 10.36 -3.96
CA PHE A 89 7.66 10.27 -3.91
C PHE A 89 7.19 8.82 -3.76
N THR A 90 7.78 7.89 -4.52
CA THR A 90 7.47 6.46 -4.42
C THR A 90 7.80 5.92 -3.02
N LYS A 91 8.93 6.30 -2.43
CA LYS A 91 9.28 5.95 -1.04
C LYS A 91 8.20 6.40 -0.05
N ASN A 92 7.68 7.62 -0.21
CA ASN A 92 6.60 8.14 0.63
C ASN A 92 5.29 7.35 0.44
N VAL A 93 4.95 6.97 -0.79
CA VAL A 93 3.77 6.12 -1.08
C VAL A 93 3.93 4.74 -0.43
N LEU A 94 5.09 4.11 -0.54
CA LEU A 94 5.39 2.82 0.11
C LEU A 94 5.21 2.90 1.64
N TYR A 95 5.75 3.94 2.27
CA TYR A 95 5.59 4.17 3.70
C TYR A 95 4.12 4.33 4.11
N ARG A 96 3.31 5.07 3.32
CA ARG A 96 1.87 5.23 3.57
C ARG A 96 1.12 3.91 3.48
N VAL A 97 1.45 3.07 2.50
CA VAL A 97 0.84 1.73 2.36
C VAL A 97 1.18 0.84 3.55
N GLU A 98 2.44 0.83 3.98
CA GLU A 98 2.88 0.07 5.14
C GLU A 98 2.19 0.53 6.43
N LYS A 99 2.08 1.83 6.63
CA LYS A 99 1.35 2.41 7.76
C LYS A 99 -0.14 2.07 7.74
N ALA A 100 -0.78 2.09 6.55
CA ALA A 100 -2.17 1.69 6.39
C ALA A 100 -2.36 0.19 6.68
N LYS A 101 -1.43 -0.65 6.20
CA LYS A 101 -1.41 -2.08 6.49
C LYS A 101 -1.31 -2.34 8.00
N LYS A 102 -0.35 -1.73 8.68
CA LYS A 102 -0.18 -1.89 10.12
C LYS A 102 -1.44 -1.50 10.90
N LYS A 103 -2.08 -0.38 10.54
CA LYS A 103 -3.33 0.05 11.18
C LYS A 103 -4.48 -0.92 10.97
N TYR A 104 -4.57 -1.52 9.78
CA TYR A 104 -5.57 -2.54 9.47
C TYR A 104 -5.30 -3.83 10.25
N ASP A 105 -4.06 -4.34 10.21
CA ASP A 105 -3.66 -5.57 10.88
C ASP A 105 -3.89 -5.47 12.41
N THR A 106 -3.50 -4.35 13.03
CA THR A 106 -3.71 -4.11 14.46
C THR A 106 -5.21 -4.13 14.82
N LEU A 107 -6.06 -3.43 14.08
CA LEU A 107 -7.50 -3.44 14.34
C LEU A 107 -8.13 -4.81 14.10
N ARG A 108 -7.65 -5.53 13.07
CA ARG A 108 -8.11 -6.88 12.77
C ARG A 108 -7.78 -7.84 13.93
N GLU A 109 -6.55 -7.82 14.44
CA GLU A 109 -6.12 -8.63 15.59
C GLU A 109 -6.94 -8.30 16.84
N GLU A 110 -7.13 -7.02 17.13
CA GLU A 110 -7.96 -6.57 18.23
C GLU A 110 -9.42 -7.04 18.10
N THR A 111 -9.95 -7.02 16.88
CA THR A 111 -11.31 -7.50 16.59
C THR A 111 -11.44 -9.01 16.80
N ILE A 112 -10.41 -9.79 16.41
CA ILE A 112 -10.37 -11.24 16.66
C ILE A 112 -10.35 -11.51 18.17
N ASP A 113 -9.52 -10.80 18.93
CA ASP A 113 -9.46 -10.93 20.40
C ASP A 113 -10.79 -10.61 21.06
N ARG A 114 -11.46 -9.56 20.62
CA ARG A 114 -12.80 -9.20 21.12
C ARG A 114 -13.84 -10.28 20.80
N LEU A 115 -13.78 -10.88 19.61
CA LEU A 115 -14.66 -11.99 19.21
C LEU A 115 -14.41 -13.24 20.07
N GLU A 116 -13.17 -13.53 20.44
CA GLU A 116 -12.82 -14.70 21.22
C GLU A 116 -13.18 -14.54 22.71
N TYR A 117 -12.92 -13.37 23.29
CA TYR A 117 -13.01 -13.17 24.75
C TYR A 117 -14.22 -12.34 25.20
N SER A 118 -14.44 -11.18 24.60
CA SER A 118 -15.44 -10.23 25.10
C SER A 118 -16.83 -10.48 24.53
N TRP A 119 -16.92 -10.77 23.24
CA TRP A 119 -18.21 -10.94 22.56
C TRP A 119 -18.68 -12.40 22.58
N SER A 120 -17.83 -13.35 22.94
CA SER A 120 -18.19 -14.77 23.06
C SER A 120 -19.33 -15.03 24.07
N PHE A 121 -19.46 -14.20 25.11
CA PHE A 121 -20.54 -14.31 26.09
C PHE A 121 -21.92 -13.89 25.56
N HIS A 122 -21.96 -13.08 24.50
CA HIS A 122 -23.21 -12.51 23.95
C HIS A 122 -23.53 -13.03 22.56
N MET A 123 -22.65 -13.82 21.95
CA MET A 123 -22.78 -14.27 20.57
C MET A 123 -22.65 -15.79 20.48
N SER A 124 -23.64 -16.45 19.87
CA SER A 124 -23.56 -17.91 19.64
C SER A 124 -22.42 -18.24 18.67
N GLN A 125 -21.94 -19.48 18.74
CA GLN A 125 -20.86 -19.94 17.83
C GLN A 125 -21.30 -19.85 16.36
N GLU A 126 -22.56 -20.18 16.07
CA GLU A 126 -23.13 -20.05 14.72
C GLU A 126 -23.11 -18.60 14.19
N MET A 127 -23.45 -17.64 15.03
CA MET A 127 -23.38 -16.22 14.68
C MET A 127 -21.95 -15.75 14.37
N ARG A 128 -20.97 -16.21 15.13
CA ARG A 128 -19.55 -15.90 14.88
C ARG A 128 -19.07 -16.46 13.53
N ASP A 129 -19.48 -17.69 13.22
CA ASP A 129 -19.14 -18.34 11.96
C ASP A 129 -19.81 -17.65 10.77
N GLN A 130 -21.07 -17.27 10.89
CA GLN A 130 -21.78 -16.50 9.87
C GLN A 130 -21.13 -15.13 9.63
N LEU A 131 -20.81 -14.41 10.69
CA LEU A 131 -20.13 -13.11 10.62
C LEU A 131 -18.75 -13.23 9.98
N SER A 132 -17.96 -14.22 10.40
CA SER A 132 -16.62 -14.46 9.83
C SER A 132 -16.69 -14.84 8.36
N SER A 133 -17.66 -15.66 7.96
CA SER A 133 -17.90 -16.02 6.57
C SER A 133 -18.32 -14.80 5.74
N TYR A 134 -19.25 -13.99 6.24
CA TYR A 134 -19.67 -12.76 5.59
C TYR A 134 -18.52 -11.78 5.37
N MET A 135 -17.70 -11.55 6.41
CA MET A 135 -16.55 -10.66 6.32
C MET A 135 -15.50 -11.17 5.32
N LYS A 136 -15.32 -12.49 5.24
CA LYS A 136 -14.41 -13.11 4.28
C LYS A 136 -14.92 -13.01 2.84
N GLU A 137 -16.20 -13.35 2.61
CA GLU A 137 -16.77 -13.40 1.26
C GLU A 137 -16.99 -12.01 0.66
N ARG A 138 -17.47 -11.05 1.46
CA ARG A 138 -17.84 -9.71 0.98
C ARG A 138 -16.68 -8.73 0.99
N HIS A 139 -15.80 -8.82 1.97
CA HIS A 139 -14.76 -7.82 2.21
C HIS A 139 -13.33 -8.38 2.17
N ASP A 140 -13.21 -9.71 1.94
CA ASP A 140 -11.91 -10.41 2.01
C ASP A 140 -11.17 -10.18 3.34
N ILE A 141 -11.91 -10.13 4.45
CA ILE A 141 -11.39 -9.96 5.80
C ILE A 141 -11.50 -11.30 6.54
N ASN A 142 -10.35 -11.91 6.82
CA ASN A 142 -10.31 -13.16 7.60
C ASN A 142 -10.27 -12.82 9.10
N LEU A 143 -11.31 -13.25 9.84
CA LEU A 143 -11.45 -13.08 11.29
C LEU A 143 -11.22 -14.38 12.07
N ARG A 144 -10.86 -15.50 11.40
CA ARG A 144 -10.68 -16.81 12.07
C ARG A 144 -9.29 -17.01 12.63
N TYR A 145 -8.28 -16.42 12.02
CA TYR A 145 -6.89 -16.66 12.38
C TYR A 145 -6.12 -15.35 12.51
N LYS A 146 -5.35 -15.21 13.58
CA LYS A 146 -4.26 -14.24 13.67
C LYS A 146 -3.18 -14.68 12.70
N GLY A 147 -2.88 -13.86 11.71
CA GLY A 147 -1.86 -14.16 10.69
C GLY A 147 -0.50 -13.64 11.09
#